data_9c86f18279d52d01ea5e03fd4b95f4f9
#
_entry.id   9c86f18279d52d01ea5e03fd4b95f4f9
#
_cell.length_a   1.000
_cell.length_b   1.000
_cell.length_c   1.000
_cell.angle_alpha   90.00
_cell.angle_beta   90.00
_cell.angle_gamma   90.00
#
_symmetry.space_group_name_H-M   'P 1'
#
loop_
_entity.id
_entity.type
_entity.pdbx_description
1 polymer ?
#
loop_
_entity_poly.entity_id
_entity_poly.type
_entity_poly.pdbx_seq_one_letter_code
_entity_poly.pdbx_strand_id
1 'polypeptide(L)'
;MKKYSVFAIAREAMRGHKGWEEQWSSPEPKKEYDVIIVGAGGHGLATAYYLATVHGITNVAVLEKGWLGGGNTGRNTTIIRSNYLYDESAGIYDHALKLWDGLSQELNYNVMYSARGVMMLAHNVHDIQVLKRHVHANRLNGIDNEWLTPEQAKEFCPPLNTSRDARYPVVGAALQRRGGTARHDAVAWGYARGASARGVHIIQNCEVTGVKRAAYGAVMG
;
A
#
# COMPACT_ATOMS: atom_id res chain seq x y z
N MET A 1 -16.60 10.65 11.83
CA MET A 1 -16.21 11.21 10.52
C MET A 1 -17.39 11.95 9.93
N LYS A 2 -17.23 13.23 9.55
CA LYS A 2 -18.32 14.02 8.96
C LYS A 2 -18.68 13.46 7.58
N LYS A 3 -19.96 13.20 7.36
CA LYS A 3 -20.47 12.85 6.01
C LYS A 3 -20.75 14.15 5.27
N TYR A 4 -20.21 14.28 4.08
CA TYR A 4 -20.51 15.43 3.22
C TYR A 4 -21.87 15.21 2.55
N SER A 5 -22.78 16.18 2.72
CA SER A 5 -24.07 16.16 2.03
C SER A 5 -23.95 16.82 0.65
N VAL A 6 -24.90 16.52 -0.23
CA VAL A 6 -25.00 17.15 -1.55
C VAL A 6 -25.09 18.68 -1.42
N PHE A 7 -25.77 19.17 -0.38
CA PHE A 7 -25.85 20.62 -0.10
C PHE A 7 -24.52 21.22 0.33
N ALA A 8 -23.69 20.48 1.08
CA ALA A 8 -22.34 20.91 1.41
C ALA A 8 -21.46 21.03 0.15
N ILE A 9 -21.54 20.04 -0.76
CA ILE A 9 -20.83 20.08 -2.04
C ILE A 9 -21.24 21.28 -2.88
N ALA A 10 -22.56 21.51 -3.04
CA ALA A 10 -23.08 22.66 -3.80
C ALA A 10 -22.64 24.01 -3.20
N ARG A 11 -22.73 24.14 -1.87
CA ARG A 11 -22.29 25.35 -1.16
C ARG A 11 -20.80 25.60 -1.37
N GLU A 12 -19.96 24.60 -1.22
CA GLU A 12 -18.51 24.76 -1.37
C GLU A 12 -18.10 24.97 -2.84
N ALA A 13 -18.83 24.40 -3.80
CA ALA A 13 -18.65 24.70 -5.22
C ALA A 13 -18.87 26.21 -5.50
N MET A 14 -19.94 26.81 -4.96
CA MET A 14 -20.21 28.24 -5.09
C MET A 14 -19.15 29.12 -4.40
N ARG A 15 -18.44 28.58 -3.40
CA ARG A 15 -17.36 29.27 -2.67
C ARG A 15 -15.98 29.01 -3.25
N GLY A 16 -15.87 28.36 -4.41
CA GLY A 16 -14.60 27.99 -5.04
C GLY A 16 -13.83 26.94 -4.24
N HIS A 17 -14.54 26.06 -3.51
CA HIS A 17 -13.98 24.97 -2.71
C HIS A 17 -13.01 25.39 -1.59
N LYS A 18 -13.17 26.58 -1.02
CA LYS A 18 -12.28 27.14 0.01
C LYS A 18 -12.67 26.77 1.45
N GLY A 19 -13.84 26.16 1.66
CA GLY A 19 -14.38 25.86 2.99
C GLY A 19 -14.21 24.39 3.43
N TRP A 20 -13.48 23.58 2.68
CA TRP A 20 -13.23 22.19 3.07
C TRP A 20 -12.26 22.09 4.25
N GLU A 21 -12.56 21.19 5.18
CA GLU A 21 -11.61 20.85 6.25
C GLU A 21 -10.41 20.10 5.67
N GLU A 22 -9.22 20.41 6.17
CA GLU A 22 -8.03 19.63 5.86
C GLU A 22 -8.21 18.18 6.31
N GLN A 23 -7.81 17.23 5.49
CA GLN A 23 -8.00 15.80 5.75
C GLN A 23 -6.92 15.24 6.70
N TRP A 24 -5.79 15.91 6.81
CA TRP A 24 -4.75 15.70 7.81
C TRP A 24 -4.14 17.04 8.19
N SER A 25 -3.73 17.16 9.43
CA SER A 25 -3.08 18.36 9.94
C SER A 25 -1.57 18.29 9.73
N SER A 26 -0.94 19.42 9.42
CA SER A 26 0.52 19.59 9.42
C SER A 26 0.88 20.71 10.42
N PRO A 27 0.74 20.45 11.73
CA PRO A 27 0.98 21.46 12.75
C PRO A 27 2.48 21.70 12.96
N GLU A 28 2.81 22.78 13.67
CA GLU A 28 4.14 22.96 14.20
C GLU A 28 4.53 21.79 15.13
N PRO A 29 5.79 21.31 15.08
CA PRO A 29 6.24 20.22 15.92
C PRO A 29 6.10 20.54 17.40
N LYS A 30 5.67 19.54 18.18
CA LYS A 30 5.76 19.58 19.64
C LYS A 30 7.23 19.47 20.08
N LYS A 31 7.50 19.81 21.34
CA LYS A 31 8.83 19.62 21.93
C LYS A 31 9.19 18.15 22.11
N GLU A 32 8.19 17.29 22.32
CA GLU A 32 8.38 15.86 22.62
C GLU A 32 7.29 15.02 21.98
N TYR A 33 7.66 13.84 21.54
CA TYR A 33 6.77 12.78 21.04
C TYR A 33 7.19 11.44 21.62
N ASP A 34 6.25 10.54 21.81
CA ASP A 34 6.52 9.16 22.22
C ASP A 34 7.19 8.37 21.07
N VAL A 35 6.76 8.65 19.83
CA VAL A 35 7.30 8.02 18.63
C VAL A 35 7.46 9.04 17.52
N ILE A 36 8.61 9.01 16.86
CA ILE A 36 8.89 9.77 15.63
C ILE A 36 9.10 8.78 14.50
N ILE A 37 8.33 8.94 13.43
CA ILE A 37 8.42 8.14 12.19
C ILE A 37 8.99 9.02 11.10
N VAL A 38 10.06 8.59 10.47
CA VAL A 38 10.70 9.30 9.36
C VAL A 38 10.16 8.78 8.03
N GLY A 39 9.45 9.64 7.31
CA GLY A 39 8.85 9.39 6.00
C GLY A 39 7.35 9.14 6.05
N ALA A 40 6.57 9.95 5.32
CA ALA A 40 5.13 9.83 5.14
C ALA A 40 4.76 9.02 3.87
N GLY A 41 5.45 7.91 3.65
CA GLY A 41 5.06 6.90 2.67
C GLY A 41 4.03 5.92 3.24
N GLY A 42 3.58 4.95 2.44
CA GLY A 42 2.58 3.97 2.85
C GLY A 42 2.92 3.23 4.15
N HIS A 43 4.19 2.80 4.32
CA HIS A 43 4.63 2.12 5.54
C HIS A 43 4.62 3.04 6.77
N GLY A 44 5.20 4.25 6.66
CA GLY A 44 5.23 5.19 7.81
C GLY A 44 3.83 5.61 8.25
N LEU A 45 2.94 5.89 7.30
CA LEU A 45 1.57 6.27 7.59
C LEU A 45 0.74 5.11 8.16
N ALA A 46 0.93 3.89 7.64
CA ALA A 46 0.31 2.69 8.19
C ALA A 46 0.81 2.42 9.62
N THR A 47 2.12 2.52 9.85
CA THR A 47 2.71 2.38 11.20
C THR A 47 2.08 3.37 12.16
N ALA A 48 2.01 4.65 11.80
CA ALA A 48 1.39 5.68 12.64
C ALA A 48 -0.09 5.39 12.91
N TYR A 49 -0.82 4.94 11.89
CA TYR A 49 -2.22 4.57 12.03
C TYR A 49 -2.42 3.40 13.00
N TYR A 50 -1.64 2.32 12.85
CA TYR A 50 -1.78 1.14 13.71
C TYR A 50 -1.25 1.37 15.13
N LEU A 51 -0.20 2.18 15.32
CA LEU A 51 0.21 2.63 16.66
C LEU A 51 -0.95 3.32 17.39
N ALA A 52 -1.65 4.21 16.71
CA ALA A 52 -2.76 4.95 17.30
C ALA A 52 -4.01 4.08 17.51
N THR A 53 -4.34 3.17 16.55
CA THR A 53 -5.60 2.41 16.60
C THR A 53 -5.53 1.15 17.44
N VAL A 54 -4.42 0.41 17.37
CA VAL A 54 -4.25 -0.90 18.00
C VAL A 54 -3.54 -0.76 19.35
N HIS A 55 -2.56 0.14 19.43
CA HIS A 55 -1.71 0.27 20.62
C HIS A 55 -2.06 1.50 21.48
N GLY A 56 -2.96 2.38 21.04
CA GLY A 56 -3.34 3.59 21.78
C GLY A 56 -2.22 4.65 21.86
N ILE A 57 -1.14 4.50 21.10
CA ILE A 57 -0.02 5.44 21.06
C ILE A 57 -0.33 6.55 20.07
N THR A 58 -0.77 7.69 20.56
CA THR A 58 -1.29 8.81 19.75
C THR A 58 -0.35 10.01 19.68
N ASN A 59 0.60 10.14 20.64
CA ASN A 59 1.60 11.21 20.61
C ASN A 59 2.74 10.86 19.64
N VAL A 60 2.38 10.77 18.37
CA VAL A 60 3.26 10.34 17.26
C VAL A 60 3.43 11.48 16.28
N ALA A 61 4.68 11.68 15.82
CA ALA A 61 4.99 12.53 14.67
C ALA A 61 5.43 11.67 13.48
N VAL A 62 4.92 12.00 12.29
CA VAL A 62 5.44 11.51 11.01
C VAL A 62 6.10 12.70 10.32
N LEU A 63 7.43 12.64 10.14
CA LEU A 63 8.23 13.71 9.53
C LEU A 63 8.51 13.36 8.07
N GLU A 64 8.12 14.22 7.15
CA GLU A 64 8.27 14.02 5.70
C GLU A 64 9.02 15.18 5.08
N LYS A 65 10.14 14.90 4.41
CA LYS A 65 10.98 15.94 3.78
C LYS A 65 10.30 16.69 2.64
N GLY A 66 9.39 16.03 1.94
CA GLY A 66 8.62 16.62 0.85
C GLY A 66 7.13 16.60 1.17
N TRP A 67 6.39 15.94 0.31
CA TRP A 67 4.94 15.79 0.46
C TRP A 67 4.55 14.33 0.70
N LEU A 68 3.42 14.15 1.34
CA LEU A 68 2.84 12.86 1.68
C LEU A 68 2.75 11.93 0.47
N GLY A 69 3.36 10.76 0.58
CA GLY A 69 3.38 9.76 -0.49
C GLY A 69 4.32 10.06 -1.65
N GLY A 70 5.07 11.17 -1.63
CA GLY A 70 5.91 11.63 -2.74
C GLY A 70 7.14 10.78 -3.07
N GLY A 71 7.51 9.82 -2.20
CA GLY A 71 8.60 8.87 -2.40
C GLY A 71 8.19 7.65 -3.25
N ASN A 72 8.67 6.47 -2.83
CA ASN A 72 8.37 5.20 -3.52
C ASN A 72 6.87 4.88 -3.56
N THR A 73 6.08 5.33 -2.59
CA THR A 73 4.63 5.13 -2.58
C THR A 73 3.97 5.73 -3.82
N GLY A 74 4.34 6.93 -4.24
CA GLY A 74 3.80 7.56 -5.45
C GLY A 74 4.44 7.10 -6.76
N ARG A 75 5.39 6.16 -6.74
CA ARG A 75 6.18 5.74 -7.91
C ARG A 75 6.21 4.24 -8.14
N ASN A 76 5.32 3.49 -7.47
CA ASN A 76 5.26 2.03 -7.60
C ASN A 76 4.25 1.58 -8.66
N THR A 77 4.23 0.29 -8.94
CA THR A 77 3.33 -0.34 -9.93
C THR A 77 1.92 -0.60 -9.40
N THR A 78 1.64 -0.27 -8.16
CA THR A 78 0.33 -0.49 -7.51
C THR A 78 -0.14 -1.94 -7.39
N ILE A 79 0.73 -2.90 -7.69
CA ILE A 79 0.41 -4.33 -7.62
C ILE A 79 0.48 -4.82 -6.17
N ILE A 80 -0.60 -5.43 -5.73
CA ILE A 80 -0.75 -6.04 -4.41
C ILE A 80 -0.77 -7.56 -4.59
N ARG A 81 0.19 -8.26 -3.98
CA ARG A 81 0.32 -9.72 -4.09
C ARG A 81 1.08 -10.31 -2.91
N SER A 82 0.94 -11.61 -2.65
CA SER A 82 1.70 -12.36 -1.65
C SER A 82 2.50 -13.53 -2.21
N ASN A 83 2.44 -13.78 -3.51
CA ASN A 83 3.12 -14.90 -4.16
C ASN A 83 4.63 -14.68 -4.35
N TYR A 84 5.33 -14.43 -3.24
CA TYR A 84 6.79 -14.33 -3.19
C TYR A 84 7.43 -15.71 -3.00
N LEU A 85 8.69 -15.86 -3.42
CA LEU A 85 9.38 -17.16 -3.40
C LEU A 85 9.82 -17.59 -2.01
N TYR A 86 10.28 -16.63 -1.19
CA TYR A 86 10.85 -16.93 0.13
C TYR A 86 9.75 -16.96 1.19
N ASP A 87 9.84 -17.95 2.11
CA ASP A 87 8.83 -18.24 3.12
C ASP A 87 8.55 -17.05 4.03
N GLU A 88 9.60 -16.36 4.49
CA GLU A 88 9.47 -15.19 5.35
C GLU A 88 8.72 -14.06 4.64
N SER A 89 9.05 -13.82 3.38
CA SER A 89 8.37 -12.80 2.56
C SER A 89 6.93 -13.21 2.29
N ALA A 90 6.68 -14.47 1.95
CA ALA A 90 5.35 -14.98 1.67
C ALA A 90 4.41 -14.80 2.88
N GLY A 91 4.88 -15.13 4.10
CA GLY A 91 4.11 -14.97 5.33
C GLY A 91 3.73 -13.53 5.63
N ILE A 92 4.69 -12.60 5.52
CA ILE A 92 4.45 -11.16 5.74
C ILE A 92 3.45 -10.61 4.72
N TYR A 93 3.64 -10.92 3.44
CA TYR A 93 2.78 -10.40 2.38
C TYR A 93 1.39 -11.06 2.36
N ASP A 94 1.24 -12.33 2.78
CA ASP A 94 -0.08 -12.94 2.94
C ASP A 94 -0.87 -12.29 4.09
N HIS A 95 -0.20 -12.00 5.21
CA HIS A 95 -0.81 -11.21 6.27
C HIS A 95 -1.24 -9.82 5.77
N ALA A 96 -0.36 -9.13 5.05
CA ALA A 96 -0.68 -7.83 4.46
C ALA A 96 -1.86 -7.92 3.50
N LEU A 97 -1.95 -8.96 2.66
CA LEU A 97 -3.04 -9.15 1.71
C LEU A 97 -4.39 -9.27 2.42
N LYS A 98 -4.44 -9.94 3.58
CA LYS A 98 -5.66 -10.02 4.41
C LYS A 98 -6.10 -8.66 4.96
N LEU A 99 -5.14 -7.76 5.25
CA LEU A 99 -5.46 -6.39 5.66
C LEU A 99 -6.06 -5.58 4.51
N TRP A 100 -5.60 -5.80 3.27
CA TRP A 100 -6.13 -5.12 2.10
C TRP A 100 -7.61 -5.37 1.86
N ASP A 101 -8.10 -6.58 2.14
CA ASP A 101 -9.50 -6.96 1.94
C ASP A 101 -10.47 -6.08 2.76
N GLY A 102 -10.07 -5.67 3.98
CA GLY A 102 -10.87 -4.84 4.88
C GLY A 102 -10.51 -3.35 4.90
N LEU A 103 -9.42 -2.95 4.24
CA LEU A 103 -8.80 -1.65 4.47
C LEU A 103 -9.70 -0.46 4.15
N SER A 104 -10.49 -0.52 3.08
CA SER A 104 -11.41 0.56 2.71
C SER A 104 -12.50 0.78 3.77
N GLN A 105 -12.99 -0.29 4.37
CA GLN A 105 -13.98 -0.24 5.46
C GLN A 105 -13.33 0.28 6.75
N GLU A 106 -12.17 -0.23 7.11
CA GLU A 106 -11.42 0.15 8.31
C GLU A 106 -11.09 1.65 8.31
N LEU A 107 -10.58 2.16 7.20
CA LEU A 107 -10.25 3.57 7.03
C LEU A 107 -11.50 4.44 6.78
N ASN A 108 -12.66 3.84 6.49
CA ASN A 108 -13.83 4.52 5.91
C ASN A 108 -13.40 5.48 4.78
N TYR A 109 -12.58 4.95 3.89
CA TYR A 109 -11.97 5.66 2.76
C TYR A 109 -11.66 4.67 1.64
N ASN A 110 -12.15 4.93 0.43
CA ASN A 110 -11.93 4.02 -0.69
C ASN A 110 -10.47 4.10 -1.19
N VAL A 111 -9.67 3.10 -0.85
CA VAL A 111 -8.29 2.94 -1.33
C VAL A 111 -8.21 2.39 -2.74
N MET A 112 -9.36 2.17 -3.38
CA MET A 112 -9.49 1.64 -4.74
C MET A 112 -8.77 0.30 -4.92
N TYR A 113 -8.80 -0.55 -3.88
CA TYR A 113 -8.30 -1.91 -3.96
C TYR A 113 -9.23 -2.77 -4.81
N SER A 114 -8.66 -3.46 -5.79
CA SER A 114 -9.37 -4.33 -6.71
C SER A 114 -8.65 -5.67 -6.82
N ALA A 115 -9.21 -6.70 -6.20
CA ALA A 115 -8.70 -8.08 -6.24
C ALA A 115 -9.08 -8.72 -7.59
N ARG A 116 -8.28 -8.46 -8.62
CA ARG A 116 -8.49 -8.95 -9.99
C ARG A 116 -7.54 -10.07 -10.40
N GLY A 117 -6.72 -10.54 -9.48
CA GLY A 117 -5.62 -11.45 -9.73
C GLY A 117 -4.35 -10.73 -10.20
N VAL A 118 -3.23 -11.42 -10.00
CA VAL A 118 -1.92 -11.03 -10.52
C VAL A 118 -1.35 -12.21 -11.28
N MET A 119 -1.10 -12.03 -12.57
CA MET A 119 -0.62 -13.06 -13.47
C MET A 119 0.78 -12.73 -13.97
N MET A 120 1.72 -13.64 -13.76
CA MET A 120 3.10 -13.56 -14.28
C MET A 120 3.21 -14.49 -15.47
N LEU A 121 3.61 -13.94 -16.63
CA LEU A 121 3.69 -14.68 -17.89
C LEU A 121 5.05 -15.37 -18.03
N ALA A 122 5.06 -16.58 -18.59
CA ALA A 122 6.24 -17.29 -19.02
C ALA A 122 6.37 -17.20 -20.55
N HIS A 123 7.55 -16.89 -21.05
CA HIS A 123 7.83 -16.74 -22.46
C HIS A 123 8.83 -17.78 -23.01
N ASN A 124 9.48 -18.54 -22.13
CA ASN A 124 10.48 -19.56 -22.47
C ASN A 124 10.55 -20.65 -21.39
N VAL A 125 11.38 -21.66 -21.62
CA VAL A 125 11.53 -22.82 -20.71
C VAL A 125 12.07 -22.39 -19.34
N HIS A 126 12.99 -21.44 -19.30
CA HIS A 126 13.52 -20.94 -18.03
C HIS A 126 12.41 -20.27 -17.18
N ASP A 127 11.57 -19.44 -17.78
CA ASP A 127 10.44 -18.80 -17.10
C ASP A 127 9.46 -19.86 -16.56
N ILE A 128 9.17 -20.91 -17.34
CA ILE A 128 8.34 -22.04 -16.89
C ILE A 128 8.91 -22.66 -15.62
N GLN A 129 10.21 -22.96 -15.59
CA GLN A 129 10.88 -23.58 -14.45
C GLN A 129 10.83 -22.68 -13.22
N VAL A 130 11.15 -21.39 -13.39
CA VAL A 130 11.12 -20.39 -12.31
C VAL A 130 9.72 -20.22 -11.77
N LEU A 131 8.72 -19.99 -12.62
CA LEU A 131 7.36 -19.73 -12.17
C LEU A 131 6.69 -20.98 -11.57
N LYS A 132 6.95 -22.18 -12.08
CA LYS A 132 6.48 -23.41 -11.45
C LYS A 132 7.09 -23.62 -10.07
N ARG A 133 8.38 -23.30 -9.88
CA ARG A 133 9.02 -23.31 -8.57
C ARG A 133 8.33 -22.34 -7.61
N HIS A 134 7.99 -21.10 -8.07
CA HIS A 134 7.20 -20.14 -7.27
C HIS A 134 5.84 -20.73 -6.89
N VAL A 135 5.11 -21.34 -7.85
CA VAL A 135 3.80 -21.96 -7.58
C VAL A 135 3.91 -23.04 -6.51
N HIS A 136 4.93 -23.90 -6.61
CA HIS A 136 5.10 -24.98 -5.64
C HIS A 136 5.47 -24.45 -4.25
N ALA A 137 6.45 -23.53 -4.15
CA ALA A 137 6.82 -22.92 -2.88
C ALA A 137 5.63 -22.19 -2.22
N ASN A 138 4.88 -21.43 -3.00
CA ASN A 138 3.70 -20.73 -2.49
C ASN A 138 2.63 -21.68 -1.97
N ARG A 139 2.35 -22.78 -2.68
CA ARG A 139 1.38 -23.79 -2.22
C ARG A 139 1.79 -24.45 -0.92
N LEU A 140 3.09 -24.74 -0.73
CA LEU A 140 3.62 -25.26 0.54
C LEU A 140 3.39 -24.27 1.69
N ASN A 141 3.43 -22.97 1.43
CA ASN A 141 3.20 -21.91 2.40
C ASN A 141 1.71 -21.50 2.51
N GLY A 142 0.79 -22.23 1.89
CA GLY A 142 -0.64 -21.92 1.92
C GLY A 142 -1.07 -20.70 1.11
N ILE A 143 -0.18 -20.18 0.23
CA ILE A 143 -0.48 -19.08 -0.66
C ILE A 143 -1.19 -19.60 -1.91
N ASP A 144 -2.27 -18.92 -2.31
CA ASP A 144 -2.97 -19.20 -3.56
C ASP A 144 -2.10 -18.80 -4.75
N ASN A 145 -1.54 -19.77 -5.42
CA ASN A 145 -0.83 -19.57 -6.68
C ASN A 145 -1.01 -20.81 -7.54
N GLU A 146 -1.33 -20.63 -8.81
CA GLU A 146 -1.59 -21.71 -9.74
C GLU A 146 -0.86 -21.52 -11.06
N TRP A 147 -0.54 -22.64 -11.71
CA TRP A 147 0.02 -22.63 -13.05
C TRP A 147 -1.11 -22.73 -14.08
N LEU A 148 -1.08 -21.86 -15.07
CA LEU A 148 -2.03 -21.82 -16.19
C LEU A 148 -1.34 -22.19 -17.50
N THR A 149 -2.05 -22.92 -18.39
CA THR A 149 -1.68 -23.04 -19.79
C THR A 149 -1.92 -21.73 -20.53
N PRO A 150 -1.38 -21.54 -21.75
CA PRO A 150 -1.66 -20.34 -22.56
C PRO A 150 -3.17 -20.13 -22.81
N GLU A 151 -3.92 -21.20 -23.01
CA GLU A 151 -5.39 -21.18 -23.23
C GLU A 151 -6.12 -20.69 -21.96
N GLN A 152 -5.75 -21.23 -20.79
CA GLN A 152 -6.30 -20.81 -19.51
C GLN A 152 -5.94 -19.36 -19.16
N ALA A 153 -4.69 -18.92 -19.49
CA ALA A 153 -4.28 -17.55 -19.33
C ALA A 153 -5.08 -16.60 -20.22
N LYS A 154 -5.37 -17.02 -21.47
CA LYS A 154 -6.25 -16.29 -22.39
C LYS A 154 -7.69 -16.20 -21.92
N GLU A 155 -8.22 -17.29 -21.35
CA GLU A 155 -9.56 -17.32 -20.75
C GLU A 155 -9.66 -16.34 -19.58
N PHE A 156 -8.66 -16.33 -18.70
CA PHE A 156 -8.59 -15.41 -17.57
C PHE A 156 -8.42 -13.94 -18.00
N CYS A 157 -7.63 -13.70 -19.04
CA CYS A 157 -7.34 -12.37 -19.58
C CYS A 157 -7.59 -12.34 -21.10
N PRO A 158 -8.84 -12.14 -21.57
CA PRO A 158 -9.20 -12.19 -22.98
C PRO A 158 -8.40 -11.27 -23.93
N PRO A 159 -7.92 -10.10 -23.52
CA PRO A 159 -7.07 -9.26 -24.37
C PRO A 159 -5.65 -9.83 -24.63
N LEU A 160 -5.21 -10.83 -23.83
CA LEU A 160 -3.84 -11.38 -23.93
C LEU A 160 -3.64 -12.03 -25.30
N ASN A 161 -2.55 -11.67 -25.99
CA ASN A 161 -2.14 -12.36 -27.22
C ASN A 161 -1.33 -13.62 -26.86
N THR A 162 -1.91 -14.79 -27.14
CA THR A 162 -1.26 -16.11 -26.92
C THR A 162 -0.87 -16.79 -28.24
N SER A 163 -0.81 -16.04 -29.36
CA SER A 163 -0.33 -16.59 -30.64
C SER A 163 1.11 -17.07 -30.50
N ARG A 164 1.41 -18.22 -31.12
CA ARG A 164 2.77 -18.78 -31.19
C ARG A 164 3.70 -17.95 -32.09
N ASP A 165 3.12 -17.16 -32.98
CA ASP A 165 3.88 -16.28 -33.91
C ASP A 165 4.18 -14.91 -33.28
N ALA A 166 3.76 -14.68 -32.03
CA ALA A 166 4.11 -13.46 -31.31
C ALA A 166 5.63 -13.41 -31.06
N ARG A 167 6.20 -12.21 -31.10
CA ARG A 167 7.64 -12.00 -30.82
C ARG A 167 8.07 -12.60 -29.47
N TYR A 168 7.19 -12.57 -28.47
CA TYR A 168 7.36 -13.19 -27.17
C TYR A 168 6.13 -14.05 -26.88
N PRO A 169 6.09 -15.30 -27.38
CA PRO A 169 4.93 -16.17 -27.21
C PRO A 169 4.72 -16.49 -25.73
N VAL A 170 3.48 -16.50 -25.30
CA VAL A 170 3.12 -16.93 -23.94
C VAL A 170 3.07 -18.45 -23.94
N VAL A 171 3.92 -19.09 -23.12
CA VAL A 171 4.01 -20.55 -22.98
C VAL A 171 3.42 -21.06 -21.68
N GLY A 172 2.92 -20.17 -20.84
CA GLY A 172 2.20 -20.44 -19.59
C GLY A 172 2.20 -19.24 -18.69
N ALA A 173 1.57 -19.36 -17.54
CA ALA A 173 1.51 -18.28 -16.56
C ALA A 173 1.39 -18.83 -15.12
N ALA A 174 1.84 -18.05 -14.14
CA ALA A 174 1.51 -18.22 -12.74
C ALA A 174 0.48 -17.19 -12.30
N LEU A 175 -0.63 -17.60 -11.72
CA LEU A 175 -1.72 -16.73 -11.31
C LEU A 175 -1.96 -16.80 -9.81
N GLN A 176 -1.97 -15.64 -9.15
CA GLN A 176 -2.52 -15.47 -7.82
C GLN A 176 -3.87 -14.75 -7.91
N ARG A 177 -4.97 -15.44 -7.60
CA ARG A 177 -6.33 -14.89 -7.76
C ARG A 177 -6.65 -13.81 -6.75
N ARG A 178 -6.16 -13.91 -5.51
CA ARG A 178 -6.35 -12.90 -4.46
C ARG A 178 -5.50 -11.64 -4.65
N GLY A 179 -4.51 -11.70 -5.52
CA GLY A 179 -3.74 -10.51 -5.86
C GLY A 179 -4.59 -9.44 -6.57
N GLY A 180 -4.08 -8.23 -6.65
CA GLY A 180 -4.83 -7.15 -7.26
C GLY A 180 -4.04 -5.86 -7.41
N THR A 181 -4.76 -4.77 -7.52
CA THR A 181 -4.19 -3.42 -7.58
C THR A 181 -4.88 -2.50 -6.60
N ALA A 182 -4.14 -1.50 -6.10
CA ALA A 182 -4.70 -0.44 -5.29
C ALA A 182 -4.16 0.91 -5.76
N ARG A 183 -4.89 1.98 -5.51
CA ARG A 183 -4.39 3.31 -5.86
C ARG A 183 -3.48 3.83 -4.75
N HIS A 184 -2.19 3.93 -5.02
CA HIS A 184 -1.15 4.23 -4.03
C HIS A 184 -1.33 5.58 -3.33
N ASP A 185 -1.77 6.62 -4.04
CA ASP A 185 -2.10 7.93 -3.46
C ASP A 185 -3.31 7.83 -2.52
N ALA A 186 -4.38 7.16 -2.92
CA ALA A 186 -5.56 6.94 -2.09
C ALA A 186 -5.23 6.16 -0.81
N VAL A 187 -4.32 5.16 -0.89
CA VAL A 187 -3.82 4.43 0.28
C VAL A 187 -3.10 5.36 1.26
N ALA A 188 -2.15 6.16 0.75
CA ALA A 188 -1.42 7.11 1.58
C ALA A 188 -2.36 8.13 2.23
N TRP A 189 -3.29 8.68 1.47
CA TRP A 189 -4.28 9.64 1.99
C TRP A 189 -5.24 9.01 3.00
N GLY A 190 -5.68 7.79 2.77
CA GLY A 190 -6.53 7.05 3.70
C GLY A 190 -5.87 6.85 5.06
N TYR A 191 -4.63 6.37 5.07
CA TYR A 191 -3.86 6.21 6.32
C TYR A 191 -3.56 7.56 6.99
N ALA A 192 -3.13 8.57 6.23
CA ALA A 192 -2.86 9.91 6.76
C ALA A 192 -4.09 10.50 7.46
N ARG A 193 -5.23 10.44 6.78
CA ARG A 193 -6.51 10.90 7.32
C ARG A 193 -6.90 10.12 8.58
N GLY A 194 -6.75 8.80 8.55
CA GLY A 194 -7.06 7.94 9.68
C GLY A 194 -6.16 8.17 10.88
N ALA A 195 -4.86 8.35 10.67
CA ALA A 195 -3.87 8.65 11.71
C ALA A 195 -4.07 10.06 12.30
N SER A 196 -4.22 11.06 11.44
CA SER A 196 -4.43 12.46 11.87
C SER A 196 -5.72 12.64 12.68
N ALA A 197 -6.79 11.94 12.33
CA ALA A 197 -8.04 11.94 13.09
C ALA A 197 -7.91 11.35 14.51
N ARG A 198 -6.79 10.68 14.81
CA ARG A 198 -6.44 10.09 16.12
C ARG A 198 -5.35 10.87 16.86
N GLY A 199 -4.99 12.06 16.37
CA GLY A 199 -4.04 12.95 17.03
C GLY A 199 -2.59 12.80 16.55
N VAL A 200 -2.31 11.94 15.57
CA VAL A 200 -0.98 11.85 14.95
C VAL A 200 -0.68 13.13 14.17
N HIS A 201 0.49 13.70 14.37
CA HIS A 201 0.98 14.85 13.60
C HIS A 201 1.70 14.38 12.34
N ILE A 202 1.31 14.89 11.17
CA ILE A 202 1.97 14.60 9.90
C ILE A 202 2.59 15.89 9.40
N ILE A 203 3.91 16.03 9.58
CA ILE A 203 4.65 17.25 9.35
C ILE A 203 5.37 17.12 8.01
N GLN A 204 4.88 17.82 7.01
CA GLN A 204 5.46 17.85 5.66
C GLN A 204 6.51 18.97 5.54
N ASN A 205 7.37 18.89 4.51
CA ASN A 205 8.49 19.80 4.28
C ASN A 205 9.44 19.89 5.48
N CYS A 206 9.59 18.78 6.22
CA CYS A 206 10.43 18.64 7.38
C CYS A 206 11.46 17.53 7.16
N GLU A 207 12.67 17.91 6.75
CA GLU A 207 13.75 16.96 6.51
C GLU A 207 14.45 16.58 7.81
N VAL A 208 14.57 15.28 8.06
CA VAL A 208 15.39 14.74 9.17
C VAL A 208 16.83 14.64 8.68
N THR A 209 17.70 15.43 9.26
CA THR A 209 19.13 15.50 8.89
C THR A 209 20.03 14.64 9.78
N GLY A 210 19.53 14.17 10.91
CA GLY A 210 20.30 13.33 11.83
C GLY A 210 19.46 12.86 13.01
N VAL A 211 20.05 11.98 13.83
CA VAL A 211 19.47 11.48 15.08
C VAL A 211 20.41 11.83 16.23
N LYS A 212 19.92 12.57 17.19
CA LYS A 212 20.68 12.88 18.42
C LYS A 212 20.63 11.69 19.37
N ARG A 213 21.79 11.34 19.91
CA ARG A 213 21.91 10.25 20.88
C ARG A 213 22.58 10.76 22.16
N ALA A 214 22.08 10.27 23.31
CA ALA A 214 22.78 10.44 24.59
C ALA A 214 24.06 9.64 24.61
N ALA A 215 24.94 9.94 25.55
CA ALA A 215 26.22 9.25 25.72
C ALA A 215 26.07 7.73 25.92
N TYR A 216 24.94 7.27 26.50
CA TYR A 216 24.59 5.86 26.69
C TYR A 216 23.82 5.26 25.51
N GLY A 217 23.75 5.96 24.37
CA GLY A 217 23.17 5.45 23.13
C GLY A 217 21.66 5.63 22.94
N ALA A 218 20.91 6.11 23.93
CA ALA A 218 19.48 6.39 23.78
C ALA A 218 19.23 7.49 22.74
N VAL A 219 18.14 7.36 21.98
CA VAL A 219 17.71 8.38 21.03
C VAL A 219 17.09 9.54 21.80
N MET A 220 17.49 10.74 21.49
CA MET A 220 17.03 11.98 22.13
C MET A 220 16.36 12.95 21.15
N GLY A 221 16.25 12.62 19.88
CA GLY A 221 15.63 13.43 18.84
C GLY A 221 16.49 13.59 17.59
#